data_ed9e01ef701e162afc1a73221118e5ca
#
_entry.id   ed9e01ef701e162afc1a73221118e5ca
#
_cell.length_a   1.000
_cell.length_b   1.000
_cell.length_c   1.000
_cell.angle_alpha   90.00
_cell.angle_beta   90.00
_cell.angle_gamma   90.00
#
_symmetry.space_group_name_H-M   'P 1'
#
loop_
_entity.id
_entity.type
_entity.pdbx_description
1 polymer ?
#
loop_
_entity_poly.entity_id
_entity_poly.type
_entity_poly.pdbx_seq_one_letter_code
_entity_poly.pdbx_strand_id
1 'polypeptide(L)'
;MEVLNLKNIGVRGVNSALHDVPEDRKENFEILNPQGQHSIACGINAPLNVKVKGHVGFYCGGMNKHAKIIIYGHAGVGVGENMMSGYIHVKGDTSESAGATAHGGLLVIEGNTSSRCGISMK
;
A
#
# COMPACT_ATOMS: atom_id res chain seq x y z
N MET A 1 6.42 12.85 -12.04
CA MET A 1 5.61 12.28 -10.94
C MET A 1 4.14 12.64 -11.16
N GLU A 2 3.25 11.67 -11.07
CA GLU A 2 1.83 11.92 -11.18
C GLU A 2 1.21 12.01 -9.78
N VAL A 3 0.37 13.02 -9.57
CA VAL A 3 -0.30 13.26 -8.30
C VAL A 3 -1.76 12.84 -8.43
N LEU A 4 -2.20 11.94 -7.54
CA LEU A 4 -3.58 11.44 -7.49
C LEU A 4 -4.22 11.92 -6.20
N ASN A 5 -5.30 12.69 -6.31
CA ASN A 5 -5.97 13.24 -5.15
C ASN A 5 -7.29 12.49 -4.91
N LEU A 6 -7.36 11.76 -3.79
CA LEU A 6 -8.53 10.96 -3.44
C LEU A 6 -9.82 11.78 -3.32
N LYS A 7 -9.72 13.06 -2.95
CA LYS A 7 -10.90 13.93 -2.91
C LYS A 7 -11.54 14.11 -4.27
N ASN A 8 -10.74 14.02 -5.34
CA ASN A 8 -11.22 14.26 -6.70
C ASN A 8 -11.66 13.00 -7.41
N ILE A 9 -10.93 11.90 -7.26
CA ILE A 9 -11.16 10.69 -8.05
C ILE A 9 -11.54 9.46 -7.24
N GLY A 10 -11.46 9.52 -5.90
CA GLY A 10 -11.81 8.41 -5.03
C GLY A 10 -10.83 7.23 -5.10
N VAL A 11 -11.09 6.21 -4.26
CA VAL A 11 -10.23 5.02 -4.19
C VAL A 11 -10.25 4.25 -5.52
N ARG A 12 -11.42 4.09 -6.11
CA ARG A 12 -11.53 3.38 -7.39
C ARG A 12 -10.73 4.07 -8.50
N GLY A 13 -10.79 5.40 -8.57
CA GLY A 13 -10.04 6.18 -9.54
C GLY A 13 -8.53 6.05 -9.34
N VAL A 14 -8.09 6.10 -8.09
CA VAL A 14 -6.67 5.92 -7.76
C VAL A 14 -6.21 4.53 -8.18
N ASN A 15 -6.92 3.48 -7.79
CA ASN A 15 -6.52 2.12 -8.14
C ASN A 15 -6.54 1.88 -9.66
N SER A 16 -7.53 2.43 -10.35
CA SER A 16 -7.56 2.33 -11.83
C SER A 16 -6.34 2.96 -12.47
N ALA A 17 -5.93 4.15 -12.00
CA ALA A 17 -4.74 4.81 -12.52
C ALA A 17 -3.48 3.97 -12.30
N LEU A 18 -3.36 3.35 -11.12
CA LEU A 18 -2.20 2.51 -10.81
C LEU A 18 -2.21 1.21 -11.63
N HIS A 19 -3.38 0.64 -11.91
CA HIS A 19 -3.50 -0.58 -12.70
C HIS A 19 -3.27 -0.36 -14.19
N ASP A 20 -3.43 0.85 -14.69
CA ASP A 20 -3.25 1.16 -16.10
C ASP A 20 -1.79 1.20 -16.53
N VAL A 21 -0.85 1.16 -15.59
CA VAL A 21 0.57 1.17 -15.90
C VAL A 21 1.01 -0.23 -16.35
N PRO A 22 1.70 -0.37 -17.51
CA PRO A 22 2.21 -1.67 -17.96
C PRO A 22 3.17 -2.31 -16.95
N GLU A 23 3.18 -3.63 -16.87
CA GLU A 23 3.97 -4.39 -15.91
C GLU A 23 5.47 -4.08 -15.92
N ASP A 24 6.01 -3.72 -17.06
CA ASP A 24 7.44 -3.47 -17.23
C ASP A 24 7.84 -2.01 -17.10
N ARG A 25 6.87 -1.13 -16.80
CA ARG A 25 7.11 0.31 -16.78
C ARG A 25 7.23 0.83 -15.36
N LYS A 26 8.29 1.56 -15.08
CA LYS A 26 8.47 2.27 -13.81
C LYS A 26 7.79 3.63 -13.88
N GLU A 27 7.00 3.94 -12.86
CA GLU A 27 6.32 5.22 -12.73
C GLU A 27 6.34 5.66 -11.27
N ASN A 28 6.32 6.98 -11.05
CA ASN A 28 6.24 7.56 -9.71
C ASN A 28 4.88 8.21 -9.51
N PHE A 29 4.24 7.89 -8.39
CA PHE A 29 2.94 8.44 -8.02
C PHE A 29 2.98 9.02 -6.62
N GLU A 30 2.19 10.05 -6.38
CA GLU A 30 1.94 10.57 -5.05
C GLU A 30 0.43 10.62 -4.83
N ILE A 31 -0.03 9.99 -3.75
CA ILE A 31 -1.46 9.93 -3.42
C ILE A 31 -1.73 10.89 -2.27
N LEU A 32 -2.64 11.83 -2.48
CA LEU A 32 -3.02 12.85 -1.50
C LEU A 32 -4.39 12.58 -0.92
N ASN A 33 -4.58 12.99 0.32
CA ASN A 33 -5.86 12.95 1.04
C ASN A 33 -6.45 11.54 1.16
N PRO A 34 -5.69 10.55 1.63
CA PRO A 34 -6.24 9.21 1.83
C PRO A 34 -7.30 9.16 2.92
N GLN A 35 -7.19 9.98 3.96
CA GLN A 35 -8.20 10.19 5.03
C GLN A 35 -8.78 8.88 5.59
N GLY A 36 -7.92 7.88 5.80
CA GLY A 36 -8.34 6.60 6.37
C GLY A 36 -9.16 5.71 5.45
N GLN A 37 -9.24 6.01 4.16
CA GLN A 37 -10.02 5.17 3.24
C GLN A 37 -9.37 3.81 3.02
N HIS A 38 -10.20 2.81 2.70
CA HIS A 38 -9.78 1.42 2.58
C HIS A 38 -9.32 1.07 1.17
N SER A 39 -8.52 0.01 1.07
CA SER A 39 -8.10 -0.60 -0.21
C SER A 39 -7.35 0.32 -1.15
N ILE A 40 -6.63 1.29 -0.62
CA ILE A 40 -5.80 2.19 -1.43
C ILE A 40 -4.60 1.41 -1.98
N ALA A 41 -4.31 1.58 -3.26
CA ALA A 41 -3.17 0.95 -3.93
C ALA A 41 -3.18 -0.58 -3.84
N CYS A 42 -4.35 -1.20 -3.94
CA CYS A 42 -4.48 -2.65 -3.96
C CYS A 42 -4.24 -3.22 -5.36
N GLY A 43 -3.64 -4.41 -5.41
CA GLY A 43 -3.52 -5.18 -6.64
C GLY A 43 -2.54 -4.63 -7.66
N ILE A 44 -1.56 -3.85 -7.26
CA ILE A 44 -0.56 -3.31 -8.18
C ILE A 44 0.30 -4.45 -8.72
N ASN A 45 0.55 -4.43 -10.03
CA ASN A 45 1.36 -5.45 -10.70
C ASN A 45 2.42 -4.82 -11.61
N ALA A 46 3.05 -3.74 -11.17
CA ALA A 46 4.09 -3.05 -11.92
C ALA A 46 5.11 -2.44 -10.94
N PRO A 47 6.35 -2.17 -11.36
CA PRO A 47 7.38 -1.63 -10.47
C PRO A 47 7.20 -0.13 -10.20
N LEU A 48 6.05 0.23 -9.66
CA LEU A 48 5.71 1.62 -9.33
C LEU A 48 6.41 2.07 -8.05
N ASN A 49 6.63 3.38 -7.93
CA ASN A 49 6.97 4.02 -6.67
C ASN A 49 5.78 4.87 -6.25
N VAL A 50 5.14 4.50 -5.16
CA VAL A 50 3.91 5.14 -4.69
C VAL A 50 4.16 5.74 -3.31
N LYS A 51 3.93 7.04 -3.17
CA LYS A 51 3.98 7.72 -1.87
C LYS A 51 2.57 8.11 -1.48
N VAL A 52 2.10 7.61 -0.33
CA VAL A 52 0.78 7.94 0.19
C VAL A 52 0.94 8.94 1.32
N LYS A 53 0.41 10.13 1.16
CA LYS A 53 0.58 11.24 2.10
C LYS A 53 -0.59 11.31 3.08
N GLY A 54 -0.55 10.49 4.12
CA GLY A 54 -1.53 10.48 5.18
C GLY A 54 -1.88 9.08 5.66
N HIS A 55 -2.88 9.00 6.53
CA HIS A 55 -3.32 7.73 7.10
C HIS A 55 -4.19 6.95 6.13
N VAL A 56 -4.05 5.63 6.15
CA VAL A 56 -4.85 4.73 5.31
C VAL A 56 -5.66 3.78 6.17
N GLY A 57 -6.78 3.30 5.62
CA GLY A 57 -7.64 2.33 6.30
C GLY A 57 -7.20 0.89 6.05
N PHE A 58 -8.16 0.00 5.85
CA PHE A 58 -7.92 -1.43 5.70
C PHE A 58 -7.32 -1.77 4.33
N TYR A 59 -6.45 -2.79 4.31
CA TYR A 59 -5.95 -3.44 3.10
C TYR A 59 -5.15 -2.54 2.14
N CYS A 60 -4.54 -1.46 2.63
CA CYS A 60 -3.66 -0.66 1.79
C CYS A 60 -2.50 -1.53 1.29
N GLY A 61 -2.24 -1.45 -0.02
CA GLY A 61 -1.18 -2.24 -0.63
C GLY A 61 -1.46 -3.74 -0.68
N GLY A 62 -2.70 -4.15 -0.46
CA GLY A 62 -3.06 -5.56 -0.53
C GLY A 62 -2.73 -6.16 -1.90
N MET A 63 -2.28 -7.40 -1.91
CA MET A 63 -1.90 -8.12 -3.12
C MET A 63 -0.83 -7.40 -3.96
N ASN A 64 0.03 -6.61 -3.30
CA ASN A 64 1.10 -5.89 -3.99
C ASN A 64 2.06 -6.85 -4.69
N LYS A 65 2.43 -6.49 -5.91
CA LYS A 65 3.41 -7.23 -6.69
C LYS A 65 4.31 -6.23 -7.40
N HIS A 66 5.59 -6.25 -7.07
CA HIS A 66 6.65 -5.42 -7.65
C HIS A 66 6.69 -3.95 -7.23
N ALA A 67 5.63 -3.38 -6.68
CA ALA A 67 5.61 -1.95 -6.36
C ALA A 67 6.30 -1.64 -5.03
N LYS A 68 6.85 -0.43 -4.94
CA LYS A 68 7.36 0.15 -3.70
C LYS A 68 6.35 1.18 -3.22
N ILE A 69 5.78 0.95 -2.04
CA ILE A 69 4.75 1.81 -1.46
C ILE A 69 5.26 2.36 -0.14
N ILE A 70 5.27 3.69 0.01
CA ILE A 70 5.63 4.33 1.27
C ILE A 70 4.42 5.09 1.79
N ILE A 71 3.99 4.77 3.00
CA ILE A 71 2.83 5.39 3.65
C ILE A 71 3.33 6.36 4.71
N TYR A 72 3.08 7.65 4.51
CA TYR A 72 3.48 8.71 5.45
C TYR A 72 2.35 8.95 6.45
N GLY A 73 2.08 7.95 7.28
CA GLY A 73 1.04 7.97 8.28
C GLY A 73 0.80 6.58 8.85
N HIS A 74 -0.32 6.41 9.53
CA HIS A 74 -0.70 5.12 10.10
C HIS A 74 -1.48 4.30 9.10
N ALA A 75 -1.42 2.98 9.24
CA ALA A 75 -2.17 2.05 8.40
C ALA A 75 -3.11 1.20 9.25
N GLY A 76 -4.29 0.92 8.70
CA GLY A 76 -5.27 0.06 9.34
C GLY A 76 -4.98 -1.42 9.15
N VAL A 77 -5.96 -2.25 9.45
CA VAL A 77 -5.85 -3.72 9.36
C VAL A 77 -5.49 -4.17 7.95
N GLY A 78 -4.61 -5.14 7.84
CA GLY A 78 -4.33 -5.82 6.58
C GLY A 78 -3.43 -5.07 5.62
N VAL A 79 -2.62 -4.11 6.09
CA VAL A 79 -1.64 -3.47 5.21
C VAL A 79 -0.72 -4.54 4.63
N GLY A 80 -0.57 -4.54 3.30
CA GLY A 80 0.26 -5.54 2.62
C GLY A 80 -0.29 -6.96 2.64
N GLU A 81 -1.56 -7.14 2.97
CA GLU A 81 -2.15 -8.49 3.01
C GLU A 81 -2.03 -9.17 1.64
N ASN A 82 -1.66 -10.45 1.65
CA ASN A 82 -1.41 -11.22 0.43
C ASN A 82 -0.35 -10.61 -0.50
N MET A 83 0.59 -9.85 0.05
CA MET A 83 1.68 -9.28 -0.74
C MET A 83 2.50 -10.41 -1.40
N MET A 84 2.74 -10.28 -2.69
CA MET A 84 3.48 -11.30 -3.45
C MET A 84 4.95 -10.93 -3.59
N SER A 85 5.25 -9.66 -3.77
CA SER A 85 6.61 -9.15 -3.89
C SER A 85 6.56 -7.62 -3.74
N GLY A 86 7.72 -6.98 -3.82
CA GLY A 86 7.80 -5.54 -3.72
C GLY A 86 8.18 -5.08 -2.32
N TYR A 87 7.85 -3.83 -2.00
CA TYR A 87 8.27 -3.20 -0.76
C TYR A 87 7.17 -2.28 -0.25
N ILE A 88 6.82 -2.42 1.03
CA ILE A 88 5.87 -1.51 1.68
C ILE A 88 6.51 -0.97 2.95
N HIS A 89 6.53 0.36 3.10
CA HIS A 89 7.11 1.03 4.25
C HIS A 89 6.06 1.92 4.90
N VAL A 90 5.70 1.61 6.13
CA VAL A 90 4.75 2.41 6.92
C VAL A 90 5.54 3.26 7.90
N LYS A 91 5.43 4.59 7.77
CA LYS A 91 6.14 5.53 8.64
C LYS A 91 5.53 5.63 10.04
N GLY A 92 4.25 5.35 10.18
CA GLY A 92 3.55 5.38 11.44
C GLY A 92 3.28 3.99 12.01
N ASP A 93 2.19 3.86 12.75
CA ASP A 93 1.79 2.62 13.38
C ASP A 93 0.92 1.79 12.45
N THR A 94 0.86 0.49 12.68
CA THR A 94 -0.07 -0.40 11.99
C THR A 94 -1.00 -1.07 12.98
N SER A 95 -2.13 -1.52 12.46
CA SER A 95 -3.10 -2.30 13.20
C SER A 95 -2.83 -3.80 12.98
N GLU A 96 -3.78 -4.65 13.35
CA GLU A 96 -3.63 -6.11 13.26
C GLU A 96 -3.44 -6.60 11.82
N SER A 97 -2.80 -7.76 11.72
CA SER A 97 -2.64 -8.51 10.45
C SER A 97 -1.84 -7.77 9.37
N ALA A 98 -0.92 -6.87 9.77
CA ALA A 98 0.00 -6.27 8.80
C ALA A 98 0.83 -7.39 8.15
N GLY A 99 0.82 -7.44 6.82
CA GLY A 99 1.53 -8.46 6.06
C GLY A 99 0.95 -9.87 6.17
N ALA A 100 -0.27 -10.03 6.68
CA ALA A 100 -0.88 -11.34 6.83
C ALA A 100 -0.97 -12.05 5.47
N THR A 101 -0.71 -13.35 5.46
CA THR A 101 -0.72 -14.21 4.27
C THR A 101 0.20 -13.73 3.14
N ALA A 102 1.17 -12.89 3.45
CA ALA A 102 2.15 -12.46 2.45
C ALA A 102 3.02 -13.63 2.01
N HIS A 103 3.33 -13.70 0.73
CA HIS A 103 4.13 -14.77 0.13
C HIS A 103 5.55 -14.33 -0.22
N GLY A 104 5.82 -13.05 -0.17
CA GLY A 104 7.12 -12.49 -0.44
C GLY A 104 7.13 -10.99 -0.29
N GLY A 105 8.26 -10.37 -0.61
CA GLY A 105 8.42 -8.93 -0.48
C GLY A 105 8.90 -8.53 0.90
N LEU A 106 8.98 -7.23 1.13
CA LEU A 106 9.45 -6.65 2.40
C LEU A 106 8.44 -5.64 2.93
N LEU A 107 8.05 -5.81 4.18
CA LEU A 107 7.18 -4.87 4.88
C LEU A 107 7.96 -4.29 6.06
N VAL A 108 8.14 -2.96 6.07
CA VAL A 108 8.84 -2.25 7.14
C VAL A 108 7.88 -1.30 7.84
N ILE A 109 7.85 -1.35 9.15
CA ILE A 109 6.97 -0.49 9.97
C ILE A 109 7.85 0.25 10.96
N GLU A 110 7.87 1.60 10.89
CA GLU A 110 8.68 2.42 11.79
C GLU A 110 8.03 2.63 13.15
N GLY A 111 6.69 2.63 13.20
CA GLY A 111 5.97 2.79 14.45
C GLY A 111 5.71 1.47 15.15
N ASN A 112 4.66 1.44 15.95
CA ASN A 112 4.27 0.24 16.68
C ASN A 112 3.37 -0.65 15.82
N THR A 113 3.47 -1.96 16.05
CA THR A 113 2.55 -2.93 15.44
C THR A 113 1.73 -3.57 16.54
N SER A 114 0.48 -3.92 16.21
CA SER A 114 -0.30 -4.74 17.12
C SER A 114 0.08 -6.21 16.93
N SER A 115 -0.52 -7.08 17.72
CA SER A 115 -0.33 -8.52 17.59
C SER A 115 -0.71 -9.00 16.18
N ARG A 116 -0.21 -10.16 15.79
CA ARG A 116 -0.51 -10.84 14.52
C ARG A 116 0.13 -10.19 13.28
N CYS A 117 1.08 -9.29 13.48
CA CYS A 117 1.87 -8.77 12.36
C CYS A 117 2.70 -9.90 11.75
N GLY A 118 2.68 -10.01 10.43
CA GLY A 118 3.47 -10.99 9.72
C GLY A 118 3.01 -12.44 9.84
N ILE A 119 1.81 -12.68 10.36
CA ILE A 119 1.28 -14.04 10.43
C ILE A 119 1.17 -14.64 9.02
N SER A 120 1.64 -15.88 8.88
CA SER A 120 1.64 -16.61 7.62
C SER A 120 2.51 -15.99 6.53
N MET A 121 3.49 -15.19 6.88
CA MET A 121 4.49 -14.73 5.91
C MET A 121 5.34 -15.91 5.43
N LYS A 122 5.63 -15.89 4.17
CA LYS A 122 6.41 -16.92 3.51
C LYS A 122 7.75 -16.39 3.05
#